data_9c63da47524173b66f037f06bbe1384b
#
_entry.id   9c63da47524173b66f037f06bbe1384b
#
_cell.length_a   1.000
_cell.length_b   1.000
_cell.length_c   1.000
_cell.angle_alpha   90.00
_cell.angle_beta   90.00
_cell.angle_gamma   90.00
#
_symmetry.space_group_name_H-M   'P 1'
#
loop_
_entity.id
_entity.type
_entity.pdbx_description
1 polymer ?
#
loop_
_entity_poly.entity_id
_entity_poly.type
_entity_poly.pdbx_seq_one_letter_code
_entity_poly.pdbx_strand_id
1 'polypeptide(L)'
;MLGDKSDNIFGIYSLGEKTFIKLFPEVLEKPVSVDDILTKAKLLQEQNKDNKVLKNILNGVTKNGEFGEHFYKTNKQIVDLHNPIISEDAMEMVRLFYEESLDPEGRTSKNIIQMMNDDGFFKYLPKDDDSFVNFIKPILKLTRKEKRKHKQTLN
;
A
#
# COMPACT_ATOMS: atom_id res chain seq x y z
N MET A 1 -5.93 13.68 -0.66
CA MET A 1 -6.72 14.73 0.02
C MET A 1 -7.60 14.21 1.16
N LEU A 2 -8.27 13.06 1.00
CA LEU A 2 -9.14 12.48 2.04
C LEU A 2 -8.37 11.83 3.20
N GLY A 3 -7.10 11.51 2.98
CA GLY A 3 -6.26 10.78 3.93
C GLY A 3 -6.57 9.28 3.94
N ASP A 4 -5.78 8.54 4.73
CA ASP A 4 -5.98 7.13 5.03
C ASP A 4 -5.71 6.91 6.52
N LYS A 5 -6.73 6.48 7.25
CA LYS A 5 -6.62 6.28 8.70
C LYS A 5 -5.83 5.03 9.05
N SER A 6 -5.85 4.01 8.18
CA SER A 6 -5.13 2.76 8.39
C SER A 6 -3.62 2.99 8.34
N ASP A 7 -3.19 3.88 7.45
CA ASP A 7 -1.78 4.21 7.22
C ASP A 7 -1.33 5.50 7.92
N ASN A 8 -2.17 6.04 8.81
CA ASN A 8 -1.90 7.28 9.55
C ASN A 8 -1.62 8.49 8.63
N ILE A 9 -2.21 8.47 7.40
CA ILE A 9 -2.11 9.59 6.45
C ILE A 9 -3.26 10.56 6.71
N PHE A 10 -2.92 11.78 7.13
CA PHE A 10 -3.93 12.79 7.42
C PHE A 10 -4.54 13.35 6.15
N GLY A 11 -5.85 13.51 6.16
CA GLY A 11 -6.60 14.22 5.13
C GLY A 11 -6.84 15.69 5.48
N ILE A 12 -7.39 16.43 4.52
CA ILE A 12 -7.83 17.82 4.72
C ILE A 12 -8.91 17.88 5.80
N TYR A 13 -8.76 18.81 6.73
CA TYR A 13 -9.69 18.98 7.84
C TYR A 13 -11.10 19.34 7.35
N SER A 14 -12.08 18.63 7.88
CA SER A 14 -13.51 18.74 7.51
C SER A 14 -13.83 18.37 6.05
N LEU A 15 -12.92 17.70 5.32
CA LEU A 15 -13.17 17.19 3.99
C LEU A 15 -13.47 15.69 4.04
N GLY A 16 -14.75 15.33 4.01
CA GLY A 16 -15.18 13.95 3.82
C GLY A 16 -15.47 13.63 2.36
N GLU A 17 -15.52 12.32 2.03
CA GLU A 17 -15.75 11.82 0.68
C GLU A 17 -16.98 12.45 0.00
N LYS A 18 -18.14 12.50 0.70
CA LYS A 18 -19.36 13.09 0.17
C LYS A 18 -19.19 14.57 -0.19
N THR A 19 -18.46 15.32 0.65
CA THR A 19 -18.17 16.74 0.40
C THR A 19 -17.22 16.91 -0.77
N PHE A 20 -16.20 16.04 -0.85
CA PHE A 20 -15.22 16.02 -1.93
C PHE A 20 -15.91 15.78 -3.29
N ILE A 21 -16.73 14.75 -3.41
CA ILE A 21 -17.49 14.43 -4.63
C ILE A 21 -18.45 15.56 -4.99
N LYS A 22 -19.11 16.18 -4.00
CA LYS A 22 -20.02 17.32 -4.26
C LYS A 22 -19.29 18.54 -4.83
N LEU A 23 -18.07 18.82 -4.37
CA LEU A 23 -17.25 19.95 -4.85
C LEU A 23 -16.58 19.65 -6.19
N PHE A 24 -16.19 18.40 -6.40
CA PHE A 24 -15.39 17.92 -7.54
C PHE A 24 -16.01 16.67 -8.19
N PRO A 25 -17.24 16.75 -8.75
CA PRO A 25 -17.94 15.58 -9.28
C PRO A 25 -17.19 14.88 -10.42
N GLU A 26 -16.34 15.61 -11.16
CA GLU A 26 -15.54 15.09 -12.26
C GLU A 26 -14.57 13.96 -11.85
N VAL A 27 -14.24 13.83 -10.55
CA VAL A 27 -13.39 12.75 -10.05
C VAL A 27 -14.00 11.36 -10.19
N LEU A 28 -15.32 11.30 -10.37
CA LEU A 28 -16.04 10.05 -10.63
C LEU A 28 -15.99 9.63 -12.11
N GLU A 29 -15.72 10.57 -13.00
CA GLU A 29 -15.80 10.34 -14.45
C GLU A 29 -14.42 10.09 -15.07
N LYS A 30 -13.38 10.71 -14.53
CA LYS A 30 -12.00 10.63 -15.05
C LYS A 30 -10.97 10.88 -13.97
N PRO A 31 -9.72 10.40 -14.17
CA PRO A 31 -8.60 10.80 -13.33
C PRO A 31 -8.41 12.32 -13.35
N VAL A 32 -8.27 12.91 -12.17
CA VAL A 32 -8.08 14.36 -11.98
C VAL A 32 -6.82 14.58 -11.16
N SER A 33 -5.96 15.50 -11.60
CA SER A 33 -4.74 15.82 -10.87
C SER A 33 -5.03 16.67 -9.61
N VAL A 34 -4.08 16.69 -8.68
CA VAL A 34 -4.17 17.58 -7.50
C VAL A 34 -4.22 19.05 -7.94
N ASP A 35 -3.44 19.41 -8.96
CA ASP A 35 -3.37 20.79 -9.46
C ASP A 35 -4.72 21.25 -10.08
N ASP A 36 -5.41 20.35 -10.79
CA ASP A 36 -6.74 20.62 -11.31
C ASP A 36 -7.74 20.88 -10.18
N ILE A 37 -7.68 20.04 -9.11
CA ILE A 37 -8.52 20.22 -7.92
C ILE A 37 -8.23 21.55 -7.24
N LEU A 38 -6.96 21.92 -7.06
CA LEU A 38 -6.59 23.19 -6.44
C LEU A 38 -7.00 24.40 -7.30
N THR A 39 -6.86 24.31 -8.62
CA THR A 39 -7.32 25.35 -9.55
C THR A 39 -8.83 25.53 -9.46
N LYS A 40 -9.59 24.43 -9.49
CA LYS A 40 -11.05 24.48 -9.33
C LYS A 40 -11.46 24.99 -7.94
N ALA A 41 -10.75 24.58 -6.88
CA ALA A 41 -11.00 25.06 -5.53
C ALA A 41 -10.83 26.59 -5.41
N LYS A 42 -9.85 27.20 -6.10
CA LYS A 42 -9.66 28.65 -6.18
C LYS A 42 -10.88 29.32 -6.81
N LEU A 43 -11.34 28.83 -7.96
CA LEU A 43 -12.51 29.37 -8.66
C LEU A 43 -13.77 29.28 -7.80
N LEU A 44 -14.01 28.13 -7.15
CA LEU A 44 -15.15 27.94 -6.26
C LEU A 44 -15.05 28.83 -5.01
N GLN A 45 -13.83 29.10 -4.51
CA GLN A 45 -13.61 29.97 -3.35
C GLN A 45 -13.90 31.44 -3.70
N GLU A 46 -13.62 31.89 -4.91
CA GLU A 46 -13.96 33.25 -5.38
C GLU A 46 -15.49 33.46 -5.41
N GLN A 47 -16.23 32.40 -5.78
CA GLN A 47 -17.70 32.42 -5.81
C GLN A 47 -18.33 32.32 -4.40
N ASN A 48 -17.66 31.64 -3.49
CA ASN A 48 -18.10 31.40 -2.11
C ASN A 48 -16.98 31.63 -1.11
N LYS A 49 -16.73 32.90 -0.79
CA LYS A 49 -15.62 33.33 0.06
C LYS A 49 -15.62 32.75 1.47
N ASP A 50 -16.77 32.35 1.98
CA ASP A 50 -16.93 31.84 3.37
C ASP A 50 -16.82 30.32 3.48
N ASN A 51 -16.61 29.62 2.37
CA ASN A 51 -16.49 28.17 2.40
C ASN A 51 -15.19 27.72 3.08
N LYS A 52 -15.28 27.30 4.34
CA LYS A 52 -14.15 26.85 5.15
C LYS A 52 -13.44 25.62 4.58
N VAL A 53 -14.18 24.71 3.94
CA VAL A 53 -13.59 23.49 3.37
C VAL A 53 -12.69 23.84 2.18
N LEU A 54 -13.12 24.77 1.31
CA LEU A 54 -12.28 25.23 0.19
C LEU A 54 -11.03 25.95 0.71
N LYS A 55 -11.14 26.76 1.75
CA LYS A 55 -9.96 27.38 2.41
C LYS A 55 -9.01 26.33 2.95
N ASN A 56 -9.54 25.30 3.61
CA ASN A 56 -8.73 24.21 4.13
C ASN A 56 -8.01 23.44 3.00
N ILE A 57 -8.69 23.21 1.88
CA ILE A 57 -8.08 22.58 0.70
C ILE A 57 -6.94 23.47 0.19
N LEU A 58 -7.17 24.73 -0.05
CA LEU A 58 -6.17 25.63 -0.63
C LEU A 58 -4.91 25.80 0.26
N ASN A 59 -5.11 25.77 1.57
CA ASN A 59 -4.05 25.96 2.54
C ASN A 59 -3.47 24.64 3.09
N GLY A 60 -3.93 23.49 2.60
CA GLY A 60 -3.44 22.20 3.10
C GLY A 60 -3.67 22.01 4.61
N VAL A 61 -4.83 22.45 5.13
CA VAL A 61 -5.13 22.39 6.56
C VAL A 61 -5.57 20.98 6.96
N THR A 62 -4.90 20.41 7.94
CA THR A 62 -5.22 19.12 8.55
C THR A 62 -5.61 19.30 10.02
N LYS A 63 -5.89 18.21 10.73
CA LYS A 63 -6.06 18.24 12.19
C LYS A 63 -4.81 18.70 12.94
N ASN A 64 -3.63 18.53 12.33
CA ASN A 64 -2.34 18.81 12.96
C ASN A 64 -1.78 20.19 12.60
N GLY A 65 -2.46 20.95 11.77
CA GLY A 65 -2.04 22.29 11.37
C GLY A 65 -2.20 22.56 9.88
N GLU A 66 -1.65 23.69 9.47
CA GLU A 66 -1.64 24.19 8.08
C GLU A 66 -0.26 23.91 7.46
N PHE A 67 -0.24 23.19 6.33
CA PHE A 67 0.98 22.72 5.67
C PHE A 67 1.15 23.27 4.24
N GLY A 68 0.16 23.98 3.72
CA GLY A 68 0.20 24.54 2.37
C GLY A 68 0.39 23.48 1.28
N GLU A 69 1.18 23.84 0.26
CA GLU A 69 1.48 22.92 -0.85
C GLU A 69 2.31 21.71 -0.43
N HIS A 70 3.07 21.81 0.66
CA HIS A 70 3.90 20.71 1.16
C HIS A 70 3.05 19.48 1.50
N PHE A 71 1.85 19.68 2.04
CA PHE A 71 0.90 18.61 2.32
C PHE A 71 0.64 17.71 1.10
N TYR A 72 0.41 18.30 -0.06
CA TYR A 72 0.08 17.54 -1.27
C TYR A 72 1.29 16.80 -1.83
N LYS A 73 2.46 17.44 -1.81
CA LYS A 73 3.71 16.82 -2.26
C LYS A 73 4.07 15.62 -1.40
N THR A 74 4.04 15.77 -0.09
CA THR A 74 4.38 14.69 0.85
C THR A 74 3.39 13.53 0.73
N ASN A 75 2.09 13.78 0.75
CA ASN A 75 1.11 12.72 0.63
C ASN A 75 1.19 12.00 -0.73
N LYS A 76 1.47 12.73 -1.82
CA LYS A 76 1.70 12.11 -3.13
C LYS A 76 2.90 11.16 -3.09
N GLN A 77 4.01 11.58 -2.51
CA GLN A 77 5.20 10.74 -2.38
C GLN A 77 4.96 9.47 -1.56
N ILE A 78 4.17 9.58 -0.48
CA ILE A 78 3.87 8.43 0.39
C ILE A 78 2.98 7.40 -0.32
N VAL A 79 2.00 7.85 -1.13
CA VAL A 79 1.02 6.95 -1.76
C VAL A 79 1.43 6.49 -3.17
N ASP A 80 2.48 7.06 -3.75
CA ASP A 80 2.95 6.72 -5.09
C ASP A 80 3.82 5.45 -5.05
N LEU A 81 3.18 4.30 -5.18
CA LEU A 81 3.86 3.01 -5.20
C LEU A 81 4.71 2.76 -6.47
N HIS A 82 4.55 3.58 -7.51
CA HIS A 82 5.39 3.49 -8.71
C HIS A 82 6.75 4.17 -8.52
N ASN A 83 6.81 5.16 -7.60
CA ASN A 83 8.04 5.87 -7.27
C ASN A 83 8.22 5.88 -5.73
N PRO A 84 8.42 4.71 -5.12
CA PRO A 84 8.53 4.61 -3.67
C PRO A 84 9.80 5.32 -3.18
N ILE A 85 9.71 5.95 -2.01
CA ILE A 85 10.88 6.52 -1.32
C ILE A 85 11.64 5.38 -0.67
N ILE A 86 12.62 4.82 -1.38
CA ILE A 86 13.48 3.76 -0.89
C ILE A 86 14.92 4.30 -0.89
N SER A 87 15.66 4.09 0.20
CA SER A 87 17.07 4.45 0.24
C SER A 87 17.90 3.61 -0.74
N GLU A 88 19.02 4.15 -1.22
CA GLU A 88 19.93 3.42 -2.13
C GLU A 88 20.39 2.10 -1.51
N ASP A 89 20.71 2.09 -0.21
CA ASP A 89 21.11 0.88 0.52
C ASP A 89 20.00 -0.17 0.52
N ALA A 90 18.74 0.24 0.72
CA ALA A 90 17.61 -0.68 0.70
C ALA A 90 17.33 -1.22 -0.72
N MET A 91 17.51 -0.39 -1.76
CA MET A 91 17.41 -0.85 -3.15
C MET A 91 18.53 -1.85 -3.51
N GLU A 92 19.75 -1.61 -3.05
CA GLU A 92 20.86 -2.54 -3.24
C GLU A 92 20.60 -3.87 -2.53
N MET A 93 20.10 -3.86 -1.29
CA MET A 93 19.69 -5.08 -0.59
C MET A 93 18.62 -5.85 -1.36
N VAL A 94 17.60 -5.18 -1.91
CA VAL A 94 16.57 -5.83 -2.73
C VAL A 94 17.18 -6.43 -3.99
N ARG A 95 18.11 -5.73 -4.66
CA ARG A 95 18.82 -6.23 -5.84
C ARG A 95 19.61 -7.48 -5.53
N LEU A 96 20.45 -7.45 -4.48
CA LEU A 96 21.23 -8.60 -4.03
C LEU A 96 20.33 -9.80 -3.71
N PHE A 97 19.19 -9.56 -3.06
CA PHE A 97 18.22 -10.61 -2.75
C PHE A 97 17.56 -11.21 -4.01
N TYR A 98 17.37 -10.41 -5.05
CA TYR A 98 16.84 -10.87 -6.34
C TYR A 98 17.87 -11.62 -7.19
N GLU A 99 19.14 -11.23 -7.11
CA GLU A 99 20.24 -11.83 -7.85
C GLU A 99 20.77 -13.08 -7.14
N GLU A 100 20.55 -13.22 -5.83
CA GLU A 100 20.91 -14.40 -5.08
C GLU A 100 20.11 -15.61 -5.58
N SER A 101 20.81 -16.59 -6.15
CA SER A 101 20.18 -17.83 -6.56
C SER A 101 19.68 -18.56 -5.32
N LEU A 102 18.38 -18.64 -5.19
CA LEU A 102 17.75 -19.31 -4.07
C LEU A 102 18.07 -20.80 -4.13
N ASP A 103 18.97 -21.26 -3.23
CA ASP A 103 19.27 -22.69 -3.10
C ASP A 103 17.98 -23.45 -2.74
N PRO A 104 17.53 -24.39 -3.58
CA PRO A 104 16.37 -25.22 -3.28
C PRO A 104 16.66 -26.28 -2.21
N GLU A 105 17.95 -26.55 -1.89
CA GLU A 105 18.30 -27.49 -0.84
C GLU A 105 17.86 -26.95 0.54
N GLY A 106 17.22 -27.78 1.32
CA GLY A 106 16.71 -27.40 2.63
C GLY A 106 15.29 -26.80 2.64
N ARG A 107 14.71 -26.51 1.49
CA ARG A 107 13.30 -26.06 1.41
C ARG A 107 12.33 -27.22 1.61
N THR A 108 12.12 -27.56 2.86
CA THR A 108 11.16 -28.60 3.23
C THR A 108 9.89 -27.98 3.79
N SER A 109 8.77 -28.71 3.68
CA SER A 109 7.52 -28.32 4.35
C SER A 109 7.70 -28.12 5.86
N LYS A 110 8.62 -28.89 6.48
CA LYS A 110 8.97 -28.74 7.89
C LYS A 110 9.59 -27.37 8.17
N ASN A 111 10.55 -26.95 7.34
CA ASN A 111 11.22 -25.65 7.50
C ASN A 111 10.25 -24.48 7.28
N ILE A 112 9.33 -24.59 6.32
CA ILE A 112 8.28 -23.59 6.11
C ILE A 112 7.38 -23.49 7.35
N ILE A 113 6.93 -24.61 7.89
CA ILE A 113 6.11 -24.64 9.11
C ILE A 113 6.88 -24.05 10.29
N GLN A 114 8.17 -24.39 10.42
CA GLN A 114 9.03 -23.84 11.49
C GLN A 114 9.15 -22.31 11.35
N MET A 115 9.45 -21.79 10.17
CA MET A 115 9.51 -20.36 9.89
C MET A 115 8.18 -19.65 10.24
N MET A 116 7.05 -20.21 9.83
CA MET A 116 5.72 -19.67 10.17
C MET A 116 5.47 -19.64 11.68
N ASN A 117 5.99 -20.64 12.41
CA ASN A 117 5.90 -20.67 13.87
C ASN A 117 6.78 -19.58 14.49
N ASP A 118 8.03 -19.45 14.05
CA ASP A 118 9.01 -18.49 14.56
C ASP A 118 8.57 -17.05 14.31
N ASP A 119 7.94 -16.78 13.16
CA ASP A 119 7.34 -15.49 12.82
C ASP A 119 5.98 -15.23 13.52
N GLY A 120 5.51 -16.16 14.36
CA GLY A 120 4.25 -16.04 15.08
C GLY A 120 3.00 -16.12 14.19
N PHE A 121 3.13 -16.63 12.96
CA PHE A 121 2.03 -16.78 12.01
C PHE A 121 0.98 -17.81 12.44
N PHE A 122 1.36 -18.79 13.25
CA PHE A 122 0.46 -19.87 13.68
C PHE A 122 -0.82 -19.40 14.38
N LYS A 123 -0.78 -18.25 15.07
CA LYS A 123 -1.98 -17.69 15.71
C LYS A 123 -3.04 -17.20 14.74
N TYR A 124 -2.65 -16.94 13.48
CA TYR A 124 -3.55 -16.44 12.42
C TYR A 124 -3.99 -17.53 11.45
N LEU A 125 -3.43 -18.74 11.55
CA LEU A 125 -3.82 -19.87 10.71
C LEU A 125 -5.16 -20.45 11.15
N PRO A 126 -5.89 -21.10 10.22
CA PRO A 126 -7.07 -21.87 10.57
C PRO A 126 -6.74 -22.89 11.66
N LYS A 127 -7.61 -23.02 12.64
CA LYS A 127 -7.38 -23.89 13.80
C LYS A 127 -8.09 -25.24 13.69
N ASP A 128 -9.01 -25.36 12.73
CA ASP A 128 -9.62 -26.63 12.39
C ASP A 128 -8.76 -27.37 11.36
N ASP A 129 -8.70 -28.69 11.48
CA ASP A 129 -7.81 -29.55 10.70
C ASP A 129 -8.05 -29.45 9.19
N ASP A 130 -9.30 -29.38 8.76
CA ASP A 130 -9.64 -29.33 7.34
C ASP A 130 -9.21 -28.01 6.67
N SER A 131 -9.47 -26.90 7.31
CA SER A 131 -9.07 -25.57 6.81
C SER A 131 -7.56 -25.42 6.83
N PHE A 132 -6.86 -25.92 7.85
CA PHE A 132 -5.40 -25.91 7.92
C PHE A 132 -4.78 -26.77 6.80
N VAL A 133 -5.28 -27.98 6.59
CA VAL A 133 -4.82 -28.86 5.51
C VAL A 133 -5.04 -28.21 4.14
N ASN A 134 -6.19 -27.60 3.91
CA ASN A 134 -6.49 -26.90 2.65
C ASN A 134 -5.58 -25.70 2.44
N PHE A 135 -5.26 -24.96 3.49
CA PHE A 135 -4.32 -23.82 3.44
C PHE A 135 -2.90 -24.27 3.07
N ILE A 136 -2.39 -25.35 3.69
CA ILE A 136 -1.00 -25.79 3.49
C ILE A 136 -0.81 -26.66 2.22
N LYS A 137 -1.85 -27.27 1.71
CA LYS A 137 -1.82 -28.18 0.55
C LYS A 137 -1.16 -27.62 -0.71
N PRO A 138 -1.36 -26.34 -1.12
CA PRO A 138 -0.64 -25.74 -2.24
C PRO A 138 0.87 -25.71 -2.01
N ILE A 139 1.31 -25.35 -0.82
CA ILE A 139 2.72 -25.29 -0.41
C ILE A 139 3.37 -26.68 -0.48
N LEU A 140 2.68 -27.70 0.04
CA LEU A 140 3.14 -29.10 -0.03
C LEU A 140 3.23 -29.63 -1.47
N LYS A 141 2.36 -29.13 -2.37
CA LYS A 141 2.42 -29.50 -3.79
C LYS A 141 3.62 -28.89 -4.50
N LEU A 142 4.01 -27.65 -4.16
CA LEU A 142 5.18 -26.98 -4.72
C LEU A 142 6.47 -27.74 -4.34
N THR A 143 6.64 -28.04 -3.08
CA THR A 143 7.82 -28.78 -2.60
C THR A 143 7.96 -30.18 -3.20
N ARG A 144 6.85 -30.84 -3.54
CA ARG A 144 6.84 -32.15 -4.22
C ARG A 144 7.23 -32.05 -5.71
N LYS A 145 6.82 -30.98 -6.41
CA LYS A 145 7.16 -30.75 -7.83
C LYS A 145 8.64 -30.51 -8.02
N GLU A 146 9.27 -29.75 -7.13
CA GLU A 146 10.72 -29.48 -7.19
C GLU A 146 11.55 -30.75 -6.98
N LYS A 147 11.19 -31.59 -6.00
CA LYS A 147 11.85 -32.89 -5.80
C LYS A 147 11.77 -33.81 -7.01
N ARG A 148 10.72 -33.74 -7.84
CA ARG A 148 10.59 -34.54 -9.07
C ARG A 148 11.46 -34.00 -10.20
N LYS A 149 11.59 -32.69 -10.34
CA LYS A 149 12.47 -32.06 -11.36
C LYS A 149 13.94 -32.36 -11.06
N HIS A 150 14.37 -32.26 -9.80
CA HIS A 150 15.75 -32.53 -9.41
C HIS A 150 16.17 -34.00 -9.63
N LYS A 151 15.25 -34.96 -9.46
CA LYS A 151 15.50 -36.37 -9.80
C LYS A 151 15.61 -36.65 -11.31
N GLN A 152 15.00 -35.82 -12.15
CA GLN A 152 15.06 -35.98 -13.63
C GLN A 152 16.32 -35.34 -14.25
N THR A 153 16.96 -34.42 -13.55
CA THR A 153 18.22 -33.79 -13.99
C THR A 153 19.47 -34.55 -13.56
N LEU A 154 19.35 -35.52 -12.68
CA LEU A 154 20.46 -36.37 -12.17
C LEU A 154 20.52 -37.77 -12.82
N ASN A 155 19.63 -38.05 -13.79
CA ASN A 155 19.63 -39.24 -14.65
C ASN A 155 19.86 -38.84 -16.11
#